data_2758a2acc4b7a57ba6b206920aeaf12d
#
_entry.id   2758a2acc4b7a57ba6b206920aeaf12d
#
_cell.length_a   1.000
_cell.length_b   1.000
_cell.length_c   1.000
_cell.angle_alpha   90.00
_cell.angle_beta   90.00
_cell.angle_gamma   90.00
#
_symmetry.space_group_name_H-M   'P 1'
#
loop_
_entity.id
_entity.type
_entity.pdbx_description
1 polymer ?
#
loop_
_entity_poly.entity_id
_entity_poly.type
_entity_poly.pdbx_seq_one_letter_code
_entity_poly.pdbx_strand_id
1 'polypeptide(L)'
;MSSQEELAMLSDAERIPQEQKIENAAAQIYAIQAGLELGKKRGRRLIFTKSAMSVLAAAVMIAGLLFFNPTQLLPQQGTSSVDTFDWGVLEPFKTLAAADIDALTLESAIRNDYVQIVNKSAESNGYKITLNAVLADENKIMLLYTGTTSDGQEVYSVNSVKLTDAETGRDVMEENGNRGGMGAHAEGTIYTWLGKTVFSLDRNRPRPTDVVADFQIASVDPGMLSKPKTGTVLSDMRYSDRLKVNFSIDPKFWELKTETLVVDHPFIIDGQEVKLAEVELSPLSIALKFMINEELQTDWIVRNELFQKLPYELTAQVGKRDIKINPNSGSGSDDGFISYFSSNVLDHPKSLRLKLNAGADREKEEYIGILKK
;
A
#
# COMPACT_ATOMS: atom_id res chain seq x y z
N MET A 1 -5.45 -41.10 -8.51
CA MET A 1 -6.40 -40.49 -9.47
C MET A 1 -5.85 -40.72 -10.87
N SER A 2 -6.68 -41.17 -11.81
CA SER A 2 -6.24 -41.47 -13.17
C SER A 2 -6.20 -40.16 -14.00
N SER A 3 -5.35 -40.09 -15.00
CA SER A 3 -5.22 -38.90 -15.89
C SER A 3 -6.53 -38.54 -16.64
N GLN A 4 -7.48 -39.45 -16.68
CA GLN A 4 -8.81 -39.18 -17.26
C GLN A 4 -9.74 -38.38 -16.34
N GLU A 5 -9.65 -38.56 -15.03
CA GLU A 5 -10.40 -37.76 -14.05
C GLU A 5 -9.91 -36.32 -13.97
N GLU A 6 -8.61 -36.13 -14.13
CA GLU A 6 -7.98 -34.79 -14.16
C GLU A 6 -8.37 -33.98 -15.41
N LEU A 7 -8.43 -34.66 -16.58
CA LEU A 7 -8.91 -34.07 -17.83
C LEU A 7 -10.41 -33.74 -17.80
N ALA A 8 -11.23 -34.57 -17.13
CA ALA A 8 -12.65 -34.29 -16.96
C ALA A 8 -12.90 -33.08 -16.05
N MET A 9 -12.13 -32.94 -14.96
CA MET A 9 -12.21 -31.77 -14.06
C MET A 9 -11.77 -30.47 -14.74
N LEU A 10 -10.75 -30.51 -15.59
CA LEU A 10 -10.32 -29.36 -16.37
C LEU A 10 -11.36 -28.92 -17.40
N SER A 11 -12.03 -29.89 -18.08
CA SER A 11 -13.07 -29.59 -19.06
C SER A 11 -14.34 -29.02 -18.44
N ASP A 12 -14.69 -29.43 -17.21
CA ASP A 12 -15.82 -28.87 -16.46
C ASP A 12 -15.50 -27.47 -15.92
N ALA A 13 -14.25 -27.19 -15.54
CA ALA A 13 -13.83 -25.87 -15.10
C ALA A 13 -13.87 -24.81 -16.23
N GLU A 14 -13.65 -25.22 -17.46
CA GLU A 14 -13.76 -24.33 -18.65
C GLU A 14 -15.22 -24.04 -19.06
N ARG A 15 -16.16 -24.84 -18.60
CA ARG A 15 -17.60 -24.71 -18.95
C ARG A 15 -18.38 -23.79 -18.03
N ILE A 16 -17.79 -23.27 -16.93
CA ILE A 16 -18.47 -22.33 -16.05
C ILE A 16 -18.61 -20.99 -16.78
N PRO A 17 -19.83 -20.55 -17.15
CA PRO A 17 -20.03 -19.25 -17.80
C PRO A 17 -19.46 -18.11 -16.95
N GLN A 18 -18.93 -17.08 -17.60
CA GLN A 18 -18.40 -15.90 -16.88
C GLN A 18 -19.44 -15.25 -15.96
N GLU A 19 -20.71 -15.32 -16.31
CA GLU A 19 -21.84 -14.85 -15.49
C GLU A 19 -21.96 -15.54 -14.14
N GLN A 20 -21.71 -16.86 -14.05
CA GLN A 20 -21.69 -17.56 -12.75
C GLN A 20 -20.51 -17.18 -11.86
N LYS A 21 -19.40 -16.71 -12.43
CA LYS A 21 -18.27 -16.18 -11.64
C LYS A 21 -18.63 -14.84 -10.96
N ILE A 22 -19.44 -14.01 -11.61
CA ILE A 22 -19.87 -12.71 -11.06
C ILE A 22 -20.91 -12.92 -9.96
N GLU A 23 -21.89 -13.81 -10.15
CA GLU A 23 -22.86 -14.15 -9.10
C GLU A 23 -22.22 -14.77 -7.87
N ASN A 24 -21.24 -15.64 -8.04
CA ASN A 24 -20.50 -16.23 -6.92
C ASN A 24 -19.67 -15.20 -6.15
N ALA A 25 -19.10 -14.20 -6.81
CA ALA A 25 -18.37 -13.11 -6.15
C ALA A 25 -19.31 -12.23 -5.32
N ALA A 26 -20.47 -11.88 -5.85
CA ALA A 26 -21.50 -11.13 -5.13
C ALA A 26 -22.04 -11.89 -3.91
N ALA A 27 -22.31 -13.20 -4.05
CA ALA A 27 -22.76 -14.06 -2.96
C ALA A 27 -21.69 -14.20 -1.85
N GLN A 28 -20.41 -14.25 -2.20
CA GLN A 28 -19.31 -14.28 -1.23
C GLN A 28 -19.17 -12.95 -0.48
N ILE A 29 -19.29 -11.82 -1.16
CA ILE A 29 -19.28 -10.50 -0.53
C ILE A 29 -20.46 -10.38 0.44
N TYR A 30 -21.63 -10.86 0.06
CA TYR A 30 -22.80 -10.85 0.93
C TYR A 30 -22.62 -11.74 2.17
N ALA A 31 -22.00 -12.91 2.03
CA ALA A 31 -21.69 -13.81 3.15
C ALA A 31 -20.67 -13.19 4.11
N ILE A 32 -19.68 -12.48 3.61
CA ILE A 32 -18.68 -11.75 4.42
C ILE A 32 -19.36 -10.60 5.19
N GLN A 33 -20.21 -9.82 4.53
CA GLN A 33 -20.97 -8.74 5.16
C GLN A 33 -21.93 -9.25 6.24
N ALA A 34 -22.65 -10.35 5.97
CA ALA A 34 -23.51 -10.99 6.95
C ALA A 34 -22.72 -11.52 8.17
N GLY A 35 -21.51 -12.03 7.94
CA GLY A 35 -20.59 -12.44 9.00
C GLY A 35 -20.09 -11.27 9.87
N LEU A 36 -19.77 -10.13 9.27
CA LEU A 36 -19.39 -8.91 9.96
C LEU A 36 -20.54 -8.30 10.78
N GLU A 37 -21.76 -8.30 10.23
CA GLU A 37 -22.98 -7.86 10.94
C GLU A 37 -23.29 -8.75 12.15
N LEU A 38 -23.17 -10.06 11.99
CA LEU A 38 -23.34 -11.03 13.09
C LEU A 38 -22.26 -10.87 14.16
N GLY A 39 -21.01 -10.55 13.75
CA GLY A 39 -19.90 -10.23 14.66
C GLY A 39 -20.18 -8.96 15.48
N LYS A 40 -20.67 -7.90 14.85
CA LYS A 40 -21.06 -6.64 15.53
C LYS A 40 -22.21 -6.85 16.55
N LYS A 41 -23.21 -7.67 16.22
CA LYS A 41 -24.34 -7.97 17.14
C LYS A 41 -23.93 -8.85 18.33
N ARG A 42 -22.95 -9.75 18.16
CA ARG A 42 -22.41 -10.57 19.26
C ARG A 42 -21.41 -9.84 20.16
N GLY A 43 -20.75 -8.79 19.69
CA GLY A 43 -19.72 -8.03 20.40
C GLY A 43 -20.18 -7.26 21.64
N ARG A 44 -21.50 -7.25 21.96
CA ARG A 44 -22.02 -6.60 23.17
C ARG A 44 -21.96 -7.44 24.47
N ARG A 45 -21.46 -8.69 24.44
CA ARG A 45 -21.49 -9.57 25.63
C ARG A 45 -20.28 -10.52 25.84
N LEU A 46 -19.15 -10.31 25.18
CA LEU A 46 -17.99 -11.18 25.44
C LEU A 46 -16.73 -10.32 25.68
N ILE A 47 -16.19 -10.47 26.88
CA ILE A 47 -14.86 -9.99 27.25
C ILE A 47 -13.86 -10.82 26.44
N PHE A 48 -13.32 -10.26 25.34
CA PHE A 48 -12.32 -10.94 24.52
C PHE A 48 -10.96 -10.89 25.23
N THR A 49 -10.36 -12.03 25.45
CA THR A 49 -8.96 -12.17 25.78
C THR A 49 -8.10 -11.77 24.58
N LYS A 50 -6.98 -11.07 24.84
CA LYS A 50 -6.12 -10.40 23.85
C LYS A 50 -5.54 -11.28 22.74
N SER A 51 -5.72 -12.59 22.78
CA SER A 51 -5.19 -13.54 21.79
C SER A 51 -6.09 -13.83 20.58
N ALA A 52 -7.35 -13.41 20.57
CA ALA A 52 -8.29 -13.71 19.47
C ALA A 52 -8.26 -12.67 18.34
N MET A 53 -7.67 -11.48 18.54
CA MET A 53 -7.63 -10.40 17.52
C MET A 53 -6.58 -10.61 16.44
N SER A 54 -5.53 -11.38 16.70
CA SER A 54 -4.45 -11.63 15.72
C SER A 54 -4.86 -12.54 14.56
N VAL A 55 -5.85 -13.41 14.75
CA VAL A 55 -6.30 -14.34 13.72
C VAL A 55 -7.24 -13.67 12.69
N LEU A 56 -8.00 -12.66 13.10
CA LEU A 56 -8.91 -11.94 12.19
C LEU A 56 -8.17 -11.00 11.22
N ALA A 57 -7.09 -10.37 11.66
CA ALA A 57 -6.28 -9.48 10.82
C ALA A 57 -5.55 -10.24 9.70
N ALA A 58 -5.11 -11.48 9.96
CA ALA A 58 -4.49 -12.34 8.96
C ALA A 58 -5.48 -12.79 7.86
N ALA A 59 -6.73 -13.06 8.22
CA ALA A 59 -7.76 -13.48 7.26
C ALA A 59 -8.15 -12.35 6.28
N VAL A 60 -8.16 -11.10 6.72
CA VAL A 60 -8.48 -9.94 5.86
C VAL A 60 -7.33 -9.64 4.87
N MET A 61 -6.06 -9.84 5.28
CA MET A 61 -4.92 -9.68 4.36
C MET A 61 -4.85 -10.78 3.29
N ILE A 62 -5.20 -12.03 3.64
CA ILE A 62 -5.23 -13.13 2.68
C ILE A 62 -6.37 -12.96 1.67
N ALA A 63 -7.53 -12.45 2.09
CA ALA A 63 -8.63 -12.13 1.19
C ALA A 63 -8.25 -11.01 0.19
N GLY A 64 -7.54 -9.96 0.63
CA GLY A 64 -7.06 -8.88 -0.23
C GLY A 64 -6.11 -9.38 -1.33
N LEU A 65 -5.23 -10.32 -1.03
CA LEU A 65 -4.29 -10.89 -1.99
C LEU A 65 -4.92 -11.85 -3.01
N LEU A 66 -6.06 -12.45 -2.69
CA LEU A 66 -6.78 -13.36 -3.61
C LEU A 66 -7.71 -12.63 -4.59
N PHE A 67 -8.09 -11.38 -4.29
CA PHE A 67 -8.93 -10.56 -5.18
C PHE A 67 -8.16 -9.70 -6.18
N PHE A 68 -6.87 -9.49 -5.97
CA PHE A 68 -6.01 -8.89 -6.98
C PHE A 68 -5.49 -9.97 -7.92
N ASN A 69 -6.05 -10.05 -9.11
CA ASN A 69 -5.55 -10.89 -10.19
C ASN A 69 -4.20 -10.33 -10.66
N PRO A 70 -3.03 -10.90 -10.26
CA PRO A 70 -1.73 -10.29 -10.53
C PRO A 70 -1.37 -10.25 -12.03
N THR A 71 -2.14 -10.94 -12.86
CA THR A 71 -1.91 -10.97 -14.32
C THR A 71 -2.40 -9.72 -15.06
N GLN A 72 -3.22 -8.85 -14.43
CA GLN A 72 -3.64 -7.59 -15.05
C GLN A 72 -2.91 -6.35 -14.51
N LEU A 73 -2.10 -6.52 -13.45
CA LEU A 73 -1.32 -5.44 -12.83
C LEU A 73 0.20 -5.55 -13.07
N LEU A 74 0.63 -6.38 -14.03
CA LEU A 74 1.96 -6.17 -14.56
C LEU A 74 1.93 -4.81 -15.26
N PRO A 75 2.61 -3.78 -14.75
CA PRO A 75 2.74 -2.54 -15.49
C PRO A 75 3.28 -2.94 -16.86
N GLN A 76 2.55 -2.61 -17.94
CA GLN A 76 3.20 -2.56 -19.24
C GLN A 76 4.43 -1.67 -19.00
N GLN A 77 5.58 -2.29 -19.06
CA GLN A 77 6.84 -1.58 -19.13
C GLN A 77 6.77 -0.70 -20.37
N GLY A 78 6.25 0.52 -20.17
CA GLY A 78 6.61 1.59 -21.06
C GLY A 78 8.14 1.60 -20.98
N THR A 79 8.78 1.36 -22.10
CA THR A 79 10.22 1.48 -22.31
C THR A 79 10.60 2.95 -22.11
N SER A 80 10.51 3.43 -20.87
CA SER A 80 11.21 4.63 -20.45
C SER A 80 12.69 4.24 -20.43
N SER A 81 13.48 4.94 -21.21
CA SER A 81 14.94 4.94 -21.05
C SER A 81 15.23 5.09 -19.57
N VAL A 82 15.71 4.02 -18.96
CA VAL A 82 16.08 3.98 -17.53
C VAL A 82 17.23 4.94 -17.38
N ASP A 83 16.94 6.19 -16.98
CA ASP A 83 17.95 7.04 -16.39
C ASP A 83 18.41 6.28 -15.15
N THR A 84 19.52 5.61 -15.25
CA THR A 84 20.16 4.93 -14.12
C THR A 84 20.69 6.00 -13.18
N PHE A 85 19.82 6.43 -12.25
CA PHE A 85 20.32 7.23 -11.13
C PHE A 85 20.94 6.30 -10.08
N ASP A 86 21.89 6.84 -9.33
CA ASP A 86 22.58 6.09 -8.28
C ASP A 86 21.70 5.95 -7.05
N TRP A 87 21.38 4.73 -6.66
CA TRP A 87 20.67 4.41 -5.42
C TRP A 87 21.58 4.45 -4.20
N GLY A 88 22.91 4.51 -4.38
CA GLY A 88 23.88 4.52 -3.30
C GLY A 88 23.71 3.35 -2.35
N VAL A 89 23.69 3.62 -1.05
CA VAL A 89 23.50 2.59 -0.01
C VAL A 89 22.14 1.91 -0.03
N LEU A 90 21.17 2.43 -0.80
CA LEU A 90 19.82 1.89 -0.96
C LEU A 90 19.68 0.99 -2.20
N GLU A 91 20.77 0.72 -2.94
CA GLU A 91 20.75 -0.16 -4.13
C GLU A 91 20.05 -1.51 -3.87
N PRO A 92 20.19 -2.18 -2.71
CA PRO A 92 19.44 -3.42 -2.43
C PRO A 92 17.92 -3.26 -2.51
N PHE A 93 17.38 -2.08 -2.24
CA PHE A 93 15.94 -1.80 -2.26
C PHE A 93 15.38 -1.55 -3.66
N LYS A 94 16.21 -1.42 -4.69
CA LYS A 94 15.82 -1.20 -6.08
C LYS A 94 14.91 -2.34 -6.61
N THR A 95 15.25 -3.59 -6.28
CA THR A 95 14.42 -4.75 -6.66
C THR A 95 13.06 -4.70 -5.97
N LEU A 96 13.02 -4.31 -4.69
CA LEU A 96 11.78 -4.13 -3.95
C LEU A 96 10.95 -2.99 -4.56
N ALA A 97 11.58 -1.86 -4.88
CA ALA A 97 10.92 -0.73 -5.53
C ALA A 97 10.34 -1.10 -6.90
N ALA A 98 11.06 -1.89 -7.71
CA ALA A 98 10.57 -2.32 -9.02
C ALA A 98 9.26 -3.13 -8.98
N ALA A 99 8.99 -3.81 -7.86
CA ALA A 99 7.74 -4.54 -7.62
C ALA A 99 6.69 -3.68 -6.88
N ASP A 100 7.03 -2.46 -6.49
CA ASP A 100 6.20 -1.57 -5.68
C ASP A 100 5.37 -0.63 -6.57
N ILE A 101 4.09 -0.58 -6.31
CA ILE A 101 3.18 0.37 -6.96
C ILE A 101 3.56 1.84 -6.62
N ASP A 102 4.26 2.06 -5.53
CA ASP A 102 4.75 3.37 -5.06
C ASP A 102 6.25 3.61 -5.38
N ALA A 103 6.80 2.88 -6.36
CA ALA A 103 8.20 3.00 -6.80
C ALA A 103 8.59 4.45 -7.13
N LEU A 104 7.72 5.15 -7.85
CA LEU A 104 7.96 6.53 -8.28
C LEU A 104 8.23 7.48 -7.11
N THR A 105 7.50 7.33 -5.99
CA THR A 105 7.72 8.14 -4.79
C THR A 105 9.11 7.93 -4.21
N LEU A 106 9.51 6.67 -4.07
CA LEU A 106 10.82 6.34 -3.53
C LEU A 106 11.95 6.81 -4.44
N GLU A 107 11.83 6.60 -5.75
CA GLU A 107 12.80 7.06 -6.74
C GLU A 107 12.94 8.58 -6.76
N SER A 108 11.81 9.30 -6.73
CA SER A 108 11.79 10.76 -6.66
C SER A 108 12.47 11.27 -5.39
N ALA A 109 12.18 10.65 -4.26
CA ALA A 109 12.78 11.03 -2.98
C ALA A 109 14.29 10.78 -2.95
N ILE A 110 14.77 9.64 -3.43
CA ILE A 110 16.22 9.34 -3.49
C ILE A 110 16.93 10.30 -4.43
N ARG A 111 16.38 10.57 -5.62
CA ARG A 111 16.95 11.48 -6.61
C ARG A 111 17.10 12.90 -6.10
N ASN A 112 16.21 13.32 -5.22
CA ASN A 112 16.17 14.67 -4.66
C ASN A 112 16.77 14.75 -3.23
N ASP A 113 17.54 13.74 -2.80
CA ASP A 113 18.15 13.67 -1.46
C ASP A 113 17.14 13.86 -0.30
N TYR A 114 15.88 13.44 -0.56
CA TYR A 114 14.80 13.50 0.41
C TYR A 114 14.68 12.19 1.19
N VAL A 115 15.81 11.66 1.63
CA VAL A 115 15.95 10.44 2.39
C VAL A 115 16.88 10.67 3.57
N GLN A 116 16.57 10.10 4.70
CA GLN A 116 17.46 10.03 5.86
C GLN A 116 18.03 8.61 5.96
N ILE A 117 19.34 8.47 5.81
CA ILE A 117 20.04 7.21 6.06
C ILE A 117 20.23 7.07 7.56
N VAL A 118 19.68 6.00 8.13
CA VAL A 118 19.71 5.71 9.57
C VAL A 118 20.76 4.67 9.92
N ASN A 119 20.77 3.54 9.24
CA ASN A 119 21.71 2.41 9.41
C ASN A 119 21.89 1.97 10.88
N LYS A 120 20.81 1.97 11.67
CA LYS A 120 20.80 1.49 13.05
C LYS A 120 20.22 0.08 13.11
N SER A 121 20.79 -0.75 13.97
CA SER A 121 20.39 -2.15 14.10
C SER A 121 19.98 -2.50 15.53
N ALA A 122 19.13 -3.51 15.65
CA ALA A 122 18.84 -4.23 16.87
C ALA A 122 18.97 -5.73 16.62
N GLU A 123 19.49 -6.47 17.60
CA GLU A 123 19.77 -7.89 17.47
C GLU A 123 19.37 -8.64 18.75
N SER A 124 18.78 -9.82 18.61
CA SER A 124 18.46 -10.74 19.72
C SER A 124 18.33 -12.16 19.16
N ASN A 125 18.95 -13.13 19.89
CA ASN A 125 18.81 -14.57 19.63
C ASN A 125 19.00 -14.97 18.15
N GLY A 126 20.05 -14.43 17.50
CA GLY A 126 20.35 -14.73 16.10
C GLY A 126 19.49 -14.02 15.05
N TYR A 127 18.55 -13.17 15.47
CA TYR A 127 17.78 -12.30 14.60
C TYR A 127 18.33 -10.88 14.64
N LYS A 128 18.45 -10.25 13.48
CA LYS A 128 18.90 -8.87 13.37
C LYS A 128 17.97 -8.07 12.46
N ILE A 129 17.58 -6.90 12.90
CA ILE A 129 16.93 -5.89 12.07
C ILE A 129 17.85 -4.69 11.90
N THR A 130 17.92 -4.15 10.70
CA THR A 130 18.60 -2.89 10.40
C THR A 130 17.57 -1.93 9.81
N LEU A 131 17.34 -0.81 10.44
CA LEU A 131 16.62 0.31 9.86
C LEU A 131 17.59 1.05 8.94
N ASN A 132 17.44 0.89 7.63
CA ASN A 132 18.35 1.43 6.63
C ASN A 132 18.08 2.91 6.35
N ALA A 133 16.80 3.27 6.13
CA ALA A 133 16.43 4.63 5.81
C ALA A 133 15.01 4.97 6.24
N VAL A 134 14.76 6.27 6.34
CA VAL A 134 13.46 6.87 6.66
C VAL A 134 13.17 7.99 5.68
N LEU A 135 11.91 8.09 5.27
CA LEU A 135 11.34 9.22 4.56
C LEU A 135 10.10 9.66 5.33
N ALA A 136 9.84 10.95 5.39
CA ALA A 136 8.64 11.46 6.05
C ALA A 136 8.11 12.72 5.36
N ASP A 137 6.83 12.98 5.51
CA ASP A 137 6.18 14.25 5.24
C ASP A 137 5.02 14.47 6.22
N GLU A 138 4.21 15.48 6.03
CA GLU A 138 3.07 15.77 6.93
C GLU A 138 2.02 14.66 6.98
N ASN A 139 2.02 13.73 6.01
CA ASN A 139 0.97 12.74 5.82
C ASN A 139 1.42 11.33 6.22
N LYS A 140 2.70 11.02 6.07
CA LYS A 140 3.19 9.67 6.30
C LYS A 140 4.67 9.60 6.65
N ILE A 141 5.04 8.49 7.30
CA ILE A 141 6.41 8.05 7.51
C ILE A 141 6.61 6.73 6.80
N MET A 142 7.68 6.60 6.03
CA MET A 142 8.09 5.39 5.34
C MET A 142 9.41 4.89 5.91
N LEU A 143 9.46 3.63 6.30
CA LEU A 143 10.65 2.94 6.79
C LEU A 143 11.14 1.96 5.74
N LEU A 144 12.45 1.96 5.46
CA LEU A 144 13.15 0.92 4.71
C LEU A 144 14.06 0.15 5.66
N TYR A 145 13.93 -1.17 5.69
CA TYR A 145 14.63 -2.00 6.65
C TYR A 145 15.04 -3.36 6.08
N THR A 146 16.05 -3.95 6.71
CA THR A 146 16.57 -5.27 6.38
C THR A 146 16.46 -6.17 7.60
N GLY A 147 15.81 -7.33 7.47
CA GLY A 147 15.75 -8.38 8.48
C GLY A 147 16.63 -9.56 8.09
N THR A 148 17.45 -10.07 9.02
CA THR A 148 18.31 -11.23 8.79
C THR A 148 18.25 -12.22 9.95
N THR A 149 18.65 -13.46 9.67
CA THR A 149 18.84 -14.53 10.65
C THR A 149 20.26 -15.08 10.55
N SER A 150 20.87 -15.47 11.68
CA SER A 150 22.24 -16.03 11.73
C SER A 150 22.29 -17.57 11.76
N ASP A 151 21.24 -18.24 12.21
CA ASP A 151 21.31 -19.68 12.55
C ASP A 151 20.83 -20.61 11.42
N GLY A 152 21.02 -20.18 10.16
CA GLY A 152 20.60 -20.97 8.99
C GLY A 152 19.08 -21.03 8.81
N GLN A 153 18.31 -20.33 9.63
CA GLN A 153 16.87 -20.21 9.49
C GLN A 153 16.52 -19.30 8.31
N GLU A 154 15.52 -19.69 7.54
CA GLU A 154 15.05 -18.90 6.39
C GLU A 154 14.12 -17.81 6.89
N VAL A 155 14.35 -16.55 6.50
CA VAL A 155 13.45 -15.44 6.86
C VAL A 155 12.15 -15.57 6.08
N TYR A 156 11.04 -15.78 6.78
CA TYR A 156 9.72 -15.79 6.13
C TYR A 156 9.21 -14.38 5.83
N SER A 157 9.32 -13.50 6.80
CA SER A 157 8.91 -12.09 6.67
C SER A 157 9.36 -11.28 7.89
N VAL A 158 9.27 -9.95 7.79
CA VAL A 158 9.15 -9.09 8.97
C VAL A 158 7.66 -8.93 9.25
N ASN A 159 7.20 -9.67 10.25
CA ASN A 159 5.77 -9.93 10.49
C ASN A 159 5.01 -8.75 11.09
N SER A 160 5.70 -7.93 11.89
CA SER A 160 5.06 -6.80 12.55
C SER A 160 6.04 -5.64 12.67
N VAL A 161 5.61 -4.49 12.21
CA VAL A 161 6.34 -3.23 12.38
C VAL A 161 5.43 -2.24 13.08
N LYS A 162 5.91 -1.65 14.19
CA LYS A 162 5.21 -0.58 14.90
C LYS A 162 6.12 0.62 14.97
N LEU A 163 5.54 1.80 14.99
CA LEU A 163 6.28 3.05 15.16
C LEU A 163 5.60 3.86 16.25
N THR A 164 6.33 4.16 17.31
CA THR A 164 5.82 4.93 18.44
C THR A 164 6.68 6.14 18.70
N ASP A 165 6.06 7.21 19.13
CA ASP A 165 6.74 8.38 19.64
C ASP A 165 7.52 7.99 20.92
N ALA A 166 8.80 8.34 20.98
CA ALA A 166 9.69 7.88 22.06
C ALA A 166 9.39 8.54 23.41
N GLU A 167 8.86 9.76 23.41
CA GLU A 167 8.53 10.50 24.62
C GLU A 167 7.22 10.02 25.23
N THR A 168 6.20 9.87 24.40
CA THR A 168 4.83 9.57 24.87
C THR A 168 4.50 8.08 24.85
N GLY A 169 5.26 7.26 24.11
CA GLY A 169 4.99 5.85 23.88
C GLY A 169 3.74 5.58 23.01
N ARG A 170 3.12 6.60 22.46
CA ARG A 170 1.93 6.48 21.62
C ARG A 170 2.29 6.06 20.20
N ASP A 171 1.41 5.32 19.56
CA ASP A 171 1.53 5.04 18.11
C ASP A 171 1.49 6.36 17.33
N VAL A 172 2.39 6.50 16.38
CA VAL A 172 2.45 7.71 15.52
C VAL A 172 1.32 7.74 14.49
N MET A 173 0.68 6.60 14.27
CA MET A 173 -0.41 6.49 13.31
C MET A 173 -1.67 7.22 13.79
N GLU A 174 -2.42 7.70 12.83
CA GLU A 174 -3.83 8.07 13.01
C GLU A 174 -4.62 6.86 13.54
N GLU A 175 -5.64 7.09 14.38
CA GLU A 175 -6.42 6.03 15.04
C GLU A 175 -7.07 5.06 14.05
N ASN A 176 -7.53 5.58 12.90
CA ASN A 176 -8.05 4.82 11.78
C ASN A 176 -7.08 4.80 10.58
N GLY A 177 -5.83 5.18 10.83
CA GLY A 177 -4.81 5.33 9.80
C GLY A 177 -4.44 4.01 9.15
N ASN A 178 -4.05 4.10 7.89
CA ASN A 178 -3.64 2.95 7.11
C ASN A 178 -2.14 2.67 7.30
N ARG A 179 -1.80 1.41 7.54
CA ARG A 179 -0.44 0.91 7.51
C ARG A 179 -0.28 0.00 6.31
N GLY A 180 0.47 0.47 5.32
CA GLY A 180 0.88 -0.32 4.17
C GLY A 180 2.28 -0.89 4.38
N GLY A 181 2.55 -2.05 3.82
CA GLY A 181 3.89 -2.61 3.84
C GLY A 181 4.07 -3.64 2.76
N MET A 182 5.28 -3.76 2.29
CA MET A 182 5.71 -4.82 1.39
C MET A 182 7.11 -5.30 1.76
N GLY A 183 7.46 -6.46 1.28
CA GLY A 183 8.81 -6.98 1.45
C GLY A 183 9.06 -8.16 0.55
N ALA A 184 10.34 -8.40 0.31
CA ALA A 184 10.83 -9.50 -0.50
C ALA A 184 12.18 -9.96 0.02
N HIS A 185 12.58 -11.17 -0.35
CA HIS A 185 13.94 -11.61 -0.11
C HIS A 185 14.92 -10.78 -0.94
N ALA A 186 16.08 -10.48 -0.36
CA ALA A 186 17.17 -9.90 -1.12
C ALA A 186 17.63 -10.88 -2.21
N GLU A 187 18.13 -10.32 -3.31
CA GLU A 187 18.55 -11.12 -4.46
C GLU A 187 19.57 -12.19 -4.06
N GLY A 188 19.32 -13.42 -4.50
CA GLY A 188 20.22 -14.56 -4.27
C GLY A 188 20.22 -15.14 -2.85
N THR A 189 19.36 -14.69 -1.93
CA THR A 189 19.33 -15.19 -0.56
C THR A 189 17.94 -15.23 0.05
N ILE A 190 17.66 -16.30 0.81
CA ILE A 190 16.42 -16.45 1.59
C ILE A 190 16.65 -16.13 3.08
N TYR A 191 17.86 -15.72 3.45
CA TYR A 191 18.26 -15.37 4.82
C TYR A 191 18.20 -13.85 5.08
N THR A 192 17.87 -13.08 4.06
CA THR A 192 17.76 -11.63 4.12
C THR A 192 16.45 -11.15 3.53
N TRP A 193 15.69 -10.41 4.31
CA TRP A 193 14.43 -9.81 3.93
C TRP A 193 14.58 -8.29 3.84
N LEU A 194 14.18 -7.74 2.71
CA LEU A 194 14.06 -6.29 2.51
C LEU A 194 12.60 -5.91 2.73
N GLY A 195 12.36 -4.86 3.49
CA GLY A 195 11.01 -4.41 3.79
C GLY A 195 10.84 -2.91 3.67
N LYS A 196 9.64 -2.52 3.25
CA LYS A 196 9.11 -1.15 3.28
C LYS A 196 7.83 -1.16 4.11
N THR A 197 7.71 -0.23 5.06
CA THR A 197 6.45 0.00 5.78
C THR A 197 6.13 1.49 5.79
N VAL A 198 4.87 1.80 5.51
CA VAL A 198 4.33 3.17 5.49
C VAL A 198 3.31 3.32 6.60
N PHE A 199 3.41 4.40 7.36
CA PHE A 199 2.51 4.78 8.45
C PHE A 199 1.83 6.09 8.08
N SER A 200 0.51 6.13 8.03
CA SER A 200 -0.26 7.37 7.87
C SER A 200 -0.22 8.17 9.17
N LEU A 201 0.07 9.46 9.09
CA LEU A 201 0.15 10.37 10.24
C LEU A 201 -1.15 11.14 10.43
N ASP A 202 -1.52 11.37 11.68
CA ASP A 202 -2.56 12.34 12.04
C ASP A 202 -1.99 13.76 11.96
N ARG A 203 -2.45 14.55 10.99
CA ARG A 203 -2.01 15.94 10.81
C ARG A 203 -2.33 16.85 11.99
N ASN A 204 -3.29 16.47 12.83
CA ASN A 204 -3.72 17.25 14.00
C ASN A 204 -2.84 17.01 15.22
N ARG A 205 -1.91 16.04 15.15
CA ARG A 205 -0.97 15.75 16.22
C ARG A 205 0.39 16.43 15.99
N PRO A 206 1.12 16.71 17.06
CA PRO A 206 2.52 17.15 16.94
C PRO A 206 3.34 16.14 16.13
N ARG A 207 4.26 16.64 15.32
CA ARG A 207 5.16 15.81 14.54
C ARG A 207 6.15 15.09 15.46
N PRO A 208 6.29 13.76 15.35
CA PRO A 208 7.24 13.03 16.18
C PRO A 208 8.68 13.44 15.80
N THR A 209 9.51 13.68 16.81
CA THR A 209 10.94 13.98 16.62
C THR A 209 11.77 12.73 16.88
N ASP A 210 11.55 12.08 18.01
CA ASP A 210 12.22 10.85 18.39
C ASP A 210 11.23 9.70 18.40
N VAL A 211 11.58 8.61 17.75
CA VAL A 211 10.67 7.49 17.54
C VAL A 211 11.35 6.15 17.83
N VAL A 212 10.54 5.17 18.16
CA VAL A 212 10.94 3.77 18.31
C VAL A 212 10.26 2.95 17.24
N ALA A 213 11.04 2.40 16.32
CA ALA A 213 10.57 1.37 15.41
C ALA A 213 10.73 0.00 16.06
N ASP A 214 9.65 -0.75 16.15
CA ASP A 214 9.58 -2.03 16.86
C ASP A 214 9.17 -3.12 15.87
N PHE A 215 10.07 -4.08 15.63
CA PHE A 215 9.97 -5.11 14.60
C PHE A 215 9.87 -6.51 15.21
N GLN A 216 9.28 -7.43 14.46
CA GLN A 216 9.32 -8.85 14.74
C GLN A 216 9.57 -9.62 13.44
N ILE A 217 10.62 -10.44 13.44
CA ILE A 217 10.98 -11.29 12.30
C ILE A 217 10.31 -12.66 12.49
N ALA A 218 9.67 -13.16 11.44
CA ALA A 218 9.20 -14.51 11.33
C ALA A 218 10.19 -15.33 10.48
N SER A 219 10.54 -16.52 10.91
CA SER A 219 11.43 -17.44 10.21
C SER A 219 10.89 -18.86 10.20
N VAL A 220 11.43 -19.68 9.33
CA VAL A 220 11.14 -21.10 9.21
C VAL A 220 12.44 -21.92 9.15
N ASP A 221 12.35 -23.21 9.38
CA ASP A 221 13.48 -24.11 9.32
C ASP A 221 14.06 -24.21 7.88
N PRO A 222 15.36 -24.52 7.74
CA PRO A 222 16.04 -24.60 6.45
C PRO A 222 15.34 -25.51 5.44
N GLY A 223 15.21 -25.05 4.20
CA GLY A 223 14.56 -25.76 3.10
C GLY A 223 13.04 -25.70 3.10
N MET A 224 12.40 -24.97 4.04
CA MET A 224 10.94 -24.89 4.10
C MET A 224 10.38 -23.93 3.04
N LEU A 225 11.08 -22.85 2.69
CA LEU A 225 10.63 -21.92 1.65
C LEU A 225 10.76 -22.48 0.23
N SER A 226 11.67 -23.42 0.03
CA SER A 226 11.90 -24.08 -1.26
C SER A 226 11.02 -25.30 -1.52
N LYS A 227 10.29 -25.81 -0.52
CA LYS A 227 9.37 -26.93 -0.69
C LYS A 227 8.05 -26.49 -1.32
N PRO A 228 7.45 -27.34 -2.19
CA PRO A 228 6.11 -27.06 -2.71
C PRO A 228 5.12 -26.91 -1.55
N LYS A 229 4.32 -25.85 -1.57
CA LYS A 229 3.38 -25.48 -0.50
C LYS A 229 2.26 -26.54 -0.39
N THR A 230 2.48 -27.57 0.39
CA THR A 230 1.42 -28.45 0.89
C THR A 230 1.01 -27.95 2.28
N GLY A 231 0.12 -26.99 2.30
CA GLY A 231 -0.80 -26.67 3.43
C GLY A 231 -0.28 -26.33 4.84
N THR A 232 0.99 -26.55 5.19
CA THR A 232 1.42 -26.60 6.59
C THR A 232 2.54 -25.62 7.00
N VAL A 233 2.93 -24.68 6.18
CA VAL A 233 4.04 -23.74 6.48
C VAL A 233 3.75 -22.83 7.72
N LEU A 234 2.48 -22.67 8.08
CA LEU A 234 2.09 -21.76 9.18
C LEU A 234 2.27 -22.36 10.59
N SER A 235 2.39 -23.71 10.74
CA SER A 235 2.51 -24.36 12.04
C SER A 235 3.90 -24.29 12.65
N ASP A 236 4.93 -24.12 11.82
CA ASP A 236 6.34 -24.24 12.21
C ASP A 236 7.11 -22.92 12.18
N MET A 237 6.38 -21.79 12.16
CA MET A 237 7.00 -20.46 12.22
C MET A 237 7.60 -20.19 13.60
N ARG A 238 8.82 -19.66 13.58
CA ARG A 238 9.48 -19.08 14.76
C ARG A 238 9.46 -17.56 14.64
N TYR A 239 9.39 -16.92 15.79
CA TYR A 239 9.36 -15.46 15.86
C TYR A 239 10.51 -14.96 16.71
N SER A 240 11.17 -13.89 16.26
CA SER A 240 12.12 -13.19 17.10
C SER A 240 11.44 -12.55 18.32
N ASP A 241 12.24 -12.19 19.32
CA ASP A 241 11.85 -11.16 20.25
C ASP A 241 11.53 -9.85 19.51
N ARG A 242 10.93 -8.90 20.21
CA ARG A 242 10.72 -7.55 19.67
C ARG A 242 12.05 -6.82 19.56
N LEU A 243 12.43 -6.47 18.34
CA LEU A 243 13.66 -5.76 18.02
C LEU A 243 13.36 -4.26 17.86
N LYS A 244 13.89 -3.45 18.77
CA LYS A 244 13.58 -2.02 18.85
C LYS A 244 14.75 -1.17 18.38
N VAL A 245 14.49 -0.26 17.45
CA VAL A 245 15.45 0.70 16.92
C VAL A 245 14.98 2.11 17.24
N ASN A 246 15.76 2.83 18.04
CA ASN A 246 15.49 4.23 18.40
C ASN A 246 16.20 5.16 17.43
N PHE A 247 15.51 6.15 16.89
CA PHE A 247 16.09 7.14 15.99
C PHE A 247 15.32 8.45 16.05
N SER A 248 15.99 9.54 15.63
CA SER A 248 15.37 10.85 15.45
C SER A 248 15.03 11.06 13.99
N ILE A 249 13.90 11.66 13.71
CA ILE A 249 13.46 12.02 12.36
C ILE A 249 14.09 13.36 12.02
N ASP A 250 14.71 13.46 10.83
CA ASP A 250 15.35 14.69 10.34
C ASP A 250 14.30 15.82 10.22
N PRO A 251 14.51 16.98 10.85
CA PRO A 251 13.60 18.12 10.75
C PRO A 251 13.29 18.57 9.33
N LYS A 252 14.19 18.33 8.36
CA LYS A 252 13.98 18.68 6.94
C LYS A 252 12.66 18.15 6.37
N PHE A 253 12.18 17.00 6.87
CA PHE A 253 10.92 16.40 6.43
C PHE A 253 9.68 17.21 6.80
N TRP A 254 9.80 18.08 7.78
CA TRP A 254 8.71 18.94 8.26
C TRP A 254 8.72 20.35 7.65
N GLU A 255 9.73 20.66 6.82
CA GLU A 255 9.87 21.97 6.16
C GLU A 255 8.97 22.09 4.94
N LEU A 256 8.88 21.02 4.14
CA LEU A 256 8.01 21.00 2.96
C LEU A 256 6.57 20.69 3.37
N LYS A 257 5.71 21.65 3.12
CA LYS A 257 4.28 21.57 3.46
C LYS A 257 3.48 20.94 2.33
N THR A 258 2.37 20.30 2.70
CA THR A 258 1.39 19.85 1.73
C THR A 258 0.72 21.07 1.10
N GLU A 259 0.77 21.17 -0.23
CA GLU A 259 0.06 22.18 -1.01
C GLU A 259 -1.34 21.64 -1.35
N THR A 260 -2.39 22.38 -1.00
CA THR A 260 -3.77 22.04 -1.37
C THR A 260 -4.23 22.95 -2.50
N LEU A 261 -4.62 22.37 -3.61
CA LEU A 261 -5.15 23.04 -4.79
C LEU A 261 -6.66 22.82 -4.87
N VAL A 262 -7.44 23.87 -4.84
CA VAL A 262 -8.88 23.81 -5.11
C VAL A 262 -9.08 23.74 -6.62
N VAL A 263 -9.69 22.66 -7.11
CA VAL A 263 -9.91 22.41 -8.54
C VAL A 263 -11.35 22.67 -8.92
N ASP A 264 -12.30 22.22 -8.11
CA ASP A 264 -13.74 22.45 -8.23
C ASP A 264 -14.32 22.10 -9.62
N HIS A 265 -13.89 20.96 -10.20
CA HIS A 265 -14.27 20.55 -11.55
C HIS A 265 -15.32 19.45 -11.52
N PRO A 266 -16.59 19.72 -11.94
CA PRO A 266 -17.63 18.70 -12.03
C PRO A 266 -17.50 17.88 -13.32
N PHE A 267 -17.86 16.59 -13.24
CA PHE A 267 -17.94 15.66 -14.36
C PHE A 267 -18.98 14.57 -14.09
N ILE A 268 -19.35 13.77 -15.09
CA ILE A 268 -20.38 12.75 -14.98
C ILE A 268 -19.79 11.34 -15.07
N ILE A 269 -20.15 10.49 -14.12
CA ILE A 269 -19.84 9.04 -14.15
C ILE A 269 -21.16 8.28 -14.04
N ASP A 270 -21.49 7.43 -15.01
CA ASP A 270 -22.73 6.64 -15.02
C ASP A 270 -24.00 7.48 -14.72
N GLY A 271 -24.05 8.71 -15.26
CA GLY A 271 -25.16 9.63 -15.05
C GLY A 271 -25.16 10.31 -13.69
N GLN A 272 -24.19 10.07 -12.82
CA GLN A 272 -24.04 10.71 -11.52
C GLN A 272 -23.01 11.84 -11.60
N GLU A 273 -23.34 12.98 -11.00
CA GLU A 273 -22.42 14.10 -10.88
C GLU A 273 -21.39 13.84 -9.79
N VAL A 274 -20.11 13.88 -10.18
CA VAL A 274 -18.95 13.79 -9.31
C VAL A 274 -18.09 15.02 -9.54
N LYS A 275 -17.47 15.53 -8.50
CA LYS A 275 -16.63 16.72 -8.56
C LYS A 275 -15.24 16.42 -8.05
N LEU A 276 -14.19 16.69 -8.85
CA LEU A 276 -12.83 16.79 -8.31
C LEU A 276 -12.75 18.11 -7.54
N ALA A 277 -12.85 18.03 -6.23
CA ALA A 277 -12.90 19.20 -5.36
C ALA A 277 -11.50 19.75 -5.10
N GLU A 278 -10.59 18.92 -4.64
CA GLU A 278 -9.27 19.32 -4.18
C GLU A 278 -8.21 18.30 -4.61
N VAL A 279 -6.98 18.80 -4.76
CA VAL A 279 -5.79 17.99 -4.94
C VAL A 279 -4.74 18.41 -3.93
N GLU A 280 -4.27 17.46 -3.16
CA GLU A 280 -3.17 17.66 -2.22
C GLU A 280 -1.87 17.13 -2.82
N LEU A 281 -0.86 17.97 -2.81
CA LEU A 281 0.49 17.67 -3.29
C LEU A 281 1.46 17.66 -2.12
N SER A 282 2.01 16.49 -1.81
CA SER A 282 3.05 16.35 -0.78
C SER A 282 4.27 15.60 -1.32
N PRO A 283 5.43 15.70 -0.67
CA PRO A 283 6.63 15.00 -1.09
C PRO A 283 6.43 13.49 -1.33
N LEU A 284 5.62 12.84 -0.52
CA LEU A 284 5.45 11.39 -0.55
C LEU A 284 4.09 10.92 -1.09
N SER A 285 3.11 11.81 -1.32
CA SER A 285 1.83 11.40 -1.90
C SER A 285 1.13 12.54 -2.65
N ILE A 286 0.34 12.17 -3.65
CA ILE A 286 -0.65 13.04 -4.27
C ILE A 286 -2.01 12.46 -3.92
N ALA A 287 -2.92 13.29 -3.40
CA ALA A 287 -4.28 12.88 -3.07
C ALA A 287 -5.29 13.68 -3.90
N LEU A 288 -6.21 12.97 -4.54
CA LEU A 288 -7.34 13.54 -5.28
C LEU A 288 -8.61 13.33 -4.46
N LYS A 289 -9.24 14.42 -4.03
CA LYS A 289 -10.50 14.40 -3.29
C LYS A 289 -11.67 14.61 -4.25
N PHE A 290 -12.52 13.58 -4.32
CA PHE A 290 -13.74 13.60 -5.11
C PHE A 290 -14.95 13.73 -4.20
N MET A 291 -15.85 14.67 -4.52
CA MET A 291 -17.13 14.86 -3.85
C MET A 291 -18.25 14.30 -4.73
N ILE A 292 -19.26 13.74 -4.11
CA ILE A 292 -20.46 13.23 -4.76
C ILE A 292 -21.68 13.97 -4.24
N ASN A 293 -22.80 13.88 -4.98
CA ASN A 293 -24.06 14.48 -4.59
C ASN A 293 -24.50 14.00 -3.19
N GLU A 294 -25.04 14.91 -2.37
CA GLU A 294 -25.51 14.65 -1.00
C GLU A 294 -26.50 13.48 -0.91
N GLU A 295 -27.35 13.27 -1.92
CA GLU A 295 -28.30 12.15 -1.96
C GLU A 295 -27.61 10.79 -2.02
N LEU A 296 -26.41 10.70 -2.59
CA LEU A 296 -25.62 9.48 -2.74
C LEU A 296 -24.63 9.26 -1.60
N GLN A 297 -24.39 10.26 -0.74
CA GLN A 297 -23.41 10.19 0.33
C GLN A 297 -23.74 9.11 1.36
N THR A 298 -25.02 8.82 1.58
CA THR A 298 -25.50 7.82 2.54
C THR A 298 -25.48 6.38 1.99
N ASP A 299 -25.50 6.21 0.66
CA ASP A 299 -25.47 4.91 0.02
C ASP A 299 -24.02 4.47 -0.30
N TRP A 300 -23.46 3.73 0.62
CA TRP A 300 -22.11 3.24 0.51
C TRP A 300 -21.88 2.30 -0.69
N ILE A 301 -22.90 1.55 -1.13
CA ILE A 301 -22.78 0.63 -2.29
C ILE A 301 -22.60 1.46 -3.56
N VAL A 302 -23.46 2.44 -3.76
CA VAL A 302 -23.40 3.35 -4.91
C VAL A 302 -22.07 4.12 -4.92
N ARG A 303 -21.63 4.62 -3.75
CA ARG A 303 -20.33 5.28 -3.62
C ARG A 303 -19.17 4.39 -4.04
N ASN A 304 -19.16 3.14 -3.55
CA ASN A 304 -18.09 2.20 -3.87
C ASN A 304 -18.11 1.81 -5.36
N GLU A 305 -19.27 1.64 -5.96
CA GLU A 305 -19.40 1.40 -7.40
C GLU A 305 -18.88 2.57 -8.23
N LEU A 306 -19.23 3.80 -7.87
CA LEU A 306 -18.70 5.01 -8.53
C LEU A 306 -17.18 5.09 -8.39
N PHE A 307 -16.64 4.84 -7.20
CA PHE A 307 -15.21 4.82 -6.96
C PHE A 307 -14.47 3.80 -7.83
N GLN A 308 -15.01 2.58 -7.98
CA GLN A 308 -14.41 1.54 -8.81
C GLN A 308 -14.51 1.84 -10.32
N LYS A 309 -15.49 2.62 -10.72
CA LYS A 309 -15.71 3.01 -12.12
C LYS A 309 -14.96 4.28 -12.53
N LEU A 310 -14.31 4.95 -11.57
CA LEU A 310 -13.43 6.08 -11.88
C LEU A 310 -12.24 5.62 -12.72
N PRO A 311 -12.29 5.75 -14.03
CA PRO A 311 -11.13 5.50 -14.86
C PRO A 311 -10.35 6.80 -14.97
N TYR A 312 -9.32 6.97 -14.18
CA TYR A 312 -8.45 8.14 -14.27
C TYR A 312 -6.99 7.73 -14.45
N GLU A 313 -6.30 8.52 -15.21
CA GLU A 313 -4.87 8.44 -15.39
C GLU A 313 -4.27 9.79 -15.01
N LEU A 314 -3.37 9.78 -14.04
CA LEU A 314 -2.65 10.96 -13.61
C LEU A 314 -1.30 11.02 -14.29
N THR A 315 -0.98 12.17 -14.90
CA THR A 315 0.27 12.39 -15.62
C THR A 315 0.91 13.70 -15.18
N ALA A 316 2.19 13.63 -14.82
CA ALA A 316 3.01 14.81 -14.51
C ALA A 316 4.01 15.08 -15.63
N GLN A 317 4.25 16.36 -15.95
CA GLN A 317 5.31 16.75 -16.85
C GLN A 317 6.55 17.21 -16.07
N VAL A 318 7.63 16.45 -16.18
CA VAL A 318 8.93 16.79 -15.60
C VAL A 318 9.93 17.07 -16.73
N GLY A 319 10.38 18.32 -16.80
CA GLY A 319 11.19 18.75 -17.94
C GLY A 319 10.43 18.67 -19.28
N LYS A 320 10.85 17.74 -20.15
CA LYS A 320 10.21 17.43 -21.46
C LYS A 320 9.50 16.07 -21.46
N ARG A 321 9.45 15.37 -20.34
CA ARG A 321 8.89 14.01 -20.24
C ARG A 321 7.56 14.05 -19.52
N ASP A 322 6.60 13.30 -20.05
CA ASP A 322 5.36 12.97 -19.37
C ASP A 322 5.57 11.68 -18.57
N ILE A 323 5.29 11.73 -17.28
CA ILE A 323 5.45 10.63 -16.33
C ILE A 323 4.06 10.22 -15.87
N LYS A 324 3.70 8.98 -16.08
CA LYS A 324 2.47 8.39 -15.55
C LYS A 324 2.64 8.16 -14.06
N ILE A 325 1.68 8.62 -13.27
CA ILE A 325 1.65 8.46 -11.82
C ILE A 325 0.66 7.36 -11.46
N ASN A 326 1.14 6.34 -10.76
CA ASN A 326 0.32 5.18 -10.42
C ASN A 326 -0.60 5.47 -9.23
N PRO A 327 -1.88 5.02 -9.28
CA PRO A 327 -2.73 4.98 -8.11
C PRO A 327 -2.18 3.96 -7.10
N ASN A 328 -2.26 4.27 -5.82
CA ASN A 328 -1.64 3.50 -4.70
C ASN A 328 -2.72 2.92 -3.78
N SER A 329 -3.71 3.75 -3.41
CA SER A 329 -4.80 3.34 -2.54
C SER A 329 -5.96 4.32 -2.68
N GLY A 330 -7.05 4.03 -1.98
CA GLY A 330 -8.17 4.95 -1.86
C GLY A 330 -8.98 4.67 -0.60
N SER A 331 -9.71 5.67 -0.17
CA SER A 331 -10.61 5.60 0.99
C SER A 331 -11.89 6.37 0.74
N GLY A 332 -12.98 5.93 1.36
CA GLY A 332 -14.19 6.73 1.46
C GLY A 332 -13.97 7.91 2.39
N SER A 333 -14.64 9.04 2.11
CA SER A 333 -14.83 10.19 2.99
C SER A 333 -16.33 10.41 3.23
N ASP A 334 -16.70 11.27 4.17
CA ASP A 334 -18.11 11.52 4.48
C ASP A 334 -18.86 12.08 3.28
N ASP A 335 -18.18 12.88 2.45
CA ASP A 335 -18.70 13.60 1.31
C ASP A 335 -18.31 13.00 -0.07
N GLY A 336 -17.61 11.85 -0.07
CA GLY A 336 -17.17 11.22 -1.32
C GLY A 336 -16.08 10.18 -1.12
N PHE A 337 -14.95 10.38 -1.80
CA PHE A 337 -13.80 9.49 -1.70
C PHE A 337 -12.49 10.20 -2.03
N ILE A 338 -11.39 9.64 -1.53
CA ILE A 338 -10.04 10.12 -1.75
C ILE A 338 -9.24 9.03 -2.44
N SER A 339 -8.57 9.39 -3.52
CA SER A 339 -7.63 8.50 -4.22
C SER A 339 -6.21 9.00 -4.00
N TYR A 340 -5.36 8.10 -3.56
CA TYR A 340 -3.95 8.37 -3.32
C TYR A 340 -3.10 7.83 -4.47
N PHE A 341 -2.10 8.59 -4.85
CA PHE A 341 -1.15 8.28 -5.90
C PHE A 341 0.28 8.37 -5.39
N SER A 342 1.20 7.71 -6.08
CA SER A 342 2.62 7.97 -5.95
C SER A 342 2.92 9.45 -6.14
N SER A 343 4.03 9.93 -5.60
CA SER A 343 4.42 11.33 -5.71
C SER A 343 5.73 11.51 -6.47
N ASN A 344 5.76 12.50 -7.33
CA ASN A 344 6.95 13.05 -7.94
C ASN A 344 7.04 14.58 -7.75
N VAL A 345 6.41 15.08 -6.70
CA VAL A 345 6.38 16.53 -6.38
C VAL A 345 7.79 17.07 -6.19
N LEU A 346 8.70 16.27 -5.64
CA LEU A 346 10.12 16.63 -5.47
C LEU A 346 10.87 16.83 -6.79
N ASP A 347 10.41 16.23 -7.90
CA ASP A 347 10.96 16.44 -9.23
C ASP A 347 10.48 17.78 -9.85
N HIS A 348 9.74 18.60 -9.13
CA HIS A 348 9.21 19.89 -9.54
C HIS A 348 8.45 19.84 -10.88
N PRO A 349 7.34 19.08 -10.98
CA PRO A 349 6.60 18.97 -12.22
C PRO A 349 6.07 20.34 -12.70
N LYS A 350 6.17 20.60 -14.01
CA LYS A 350 5.63 21.81 -14.64
C LYS A 350 4.13 21.78 -14.78
N SER A 351 3.57 20.59 -14.96
CA SER A 351 2.13 20.40 -15.03
C SER A 351 1.73 19.05 -14.44
N LEU A 352 0.51 19.01 -13.91
CA LEU A 352 -0.16 17.79 -13.47
C LEU A 352 -1.52 17.76 -14.16
N ARG A 353 -1.81 16.64 -14.83
CA ARG A 353 -3.04 16.48 -15.63
C ARG A 353 -3.73 15.18 -15.24
N LEU A 354 -5.01 15.26 -14.98
CA LEU A 354 -5.88 14.11 -14.80
C LEU A 354 -6.64 13.86 -16.09
N LYS A 355 -6.53 12.65 -16.62
CA LYS A 355 -7.34 12.16 -17.72
C LYS A 355 -8.50 11.38 -17.12
N LEU A 356 -9.71 11.80 -17.43
CA LEU A 356 -10.93 11.08 -17.12
C LEU A 356 -11.38 10.33 -18.38
N ASN A 357 -11.66 9.05 -18.25
CA ASN A 357 -12.34 8.31 -19.30
C ASN A 357 -13.85 8.38 -19.00
N ALA A 358 -14.51 9.46 -19.38
CA ALA A 358 -15.90 9.71 -19.07
C ALA A 358 -16.83 8.79 -19.87
N GLY A 359 -17.53 7.86 -19.17
CA GLY A 359 -18.72 7.18 -19.65
C GLY A 359 -18.52 5.99 -20.59
N ALA A 360 -19.64 5.38 -21.00
CA ALA A 360 -19.70 4.24 -21.93
C ALA A 360 -19.18 4.60 -23.35
N ASP A 361 -19.21 5.87 -23.72
CA ASP A 361 -18.58 6.41 -24.92
C ASP A 361 -17.11 6.72 -24.63
N ARG A 362 -16.23 5.72 -24.82
CA ARG A 362 -14.76 5.85 -24.72
C ARG A 362 -14.15 6.85 -25.71
N GLU A 363 -14.96 7.56 -26.48
CA GLU A 363 -14.52 8.49 -27.53
C GLU A 363 -14.28 9.93 -27.04
N LYS A 364 -14.72 10.30 -25.82
CA LYS A 364 -14.45 11.62 -25.25
C LYS A 364 -13.51 11.53 -24.07
N GLU A 365 -12.22 11.71 -24.34
CA GLU A 365 -11.21 11.90 -23.29
C GLU A 365 -11.34 13.33 -22.74
N GLU A 366 -11.57 13.46 -21.46
CA GLU A 366 -11.55 14.73 -20.75
C GLU A 366 -10.26 14.88 -19.97
N TYR A 367 -9.60 16.03 -20.09
CA TYR A 367 -8.36 16.34 -19.38
C TYR A 367 -8.58 17.51 -18.43
N ILE A 368 -8.34 17.28 -17.16
CA ILE A 368 -8.34 18.32 -16.13
C ILE A 368 -6.90 18.72 -15.84
N GLY A 369 -6.57 20.00 -16.10
CA GLY A 369 -5.29 20.57 -15.71
C GLY A 369 -5.33 20.94 -14.22
N ILE A 370 -4.52 20.26 -13.40
CA ILE A 370 -4.48 20.48 -11.94
C ILE A 370 -3.40 21.52 -11.60
N LEU A 371 -2.22 21.38 -12.18
CA LEU A 371 -1.09 22.27 -11.98
C LEU A 371 -0.56 22.73 -13.33
N LYS A 372 -0.31 24.03 -13.47
CA LYS A 372 0.35 24.62 -14.63
C LYS A 372 1.25 25.76 -14.13
N LYS A 373 2.55 25.53 -14.14
CA LYS A 373 3.61 26.52 -13.79
C LYS A 373 4.28 27.08 -15.03
#